data_06ef0ee76d9d04363d4397781f833186
#
_entry.id   06ef0ee76d9d04363d4397781f833186
#
_cell.length_a   1.000
_cell.length_b   1.000
_cell.length_c   1.000
_cell.angle_alpha   90.00
_cell.angle_beta   90.00
_cell.angle_gamma   90.00
#
_symmetry.space_group_name_H-M   'P 1'
#
loop_
_entity.id
_entity.type
_entity.pdbx_description
1 polymer ?
#
loop_
_entity_poly.entity_id
_entity_poly.type
_entity_poly.pdbx_seq_one_letter_code
_entity_poly.pdbx_strand_id
1 'polypeptide(L)'
;LSMGIAYGGPTLDQTGTTAQTNLDTALVRGGDQVVVKEAKDEAKPLFFGGKTAVTTKRSQVRSRAMSMAIKGIIAESADIYIMGHRYPDMDALGSAFGVARLASFNNRKAWIVLDENEIIPDVKRVLEAIKEYPELEERIISPKEAMKRKKESSLLVMVDYHKPSLSISQELYERFDKVVIIDHHRRGDEFPAKPLLSYIESSASSASELVTELIEYQSNSANKLQAFEATMMLAGIVVDTKSFNTRTTARTFDVAS
;
A
#
# COMPACT_ATOMS: atom_id res chain seq x y z
N LEU A 1 -8.93 7.42 16.28
CA LEU A 1 -8.64 8.81 15.88
C LEU A 1 -7.29 9.24 16.45
N SER A 2 -6.38 9.76 15.57
CA SER A 2 -5.10 10.32 16.01
C SER A 2 -5.11 11.83 15.82
N MET A 3 -4.60 12.57 16.80
CA MET A 3 -4.54 14.03 16.75
C MET A 3 -3.21 14.53 17.31
N GLY A 4 -2.66 15.59 16.68
CA GLY A 4 -1.62 16.42 17.23
C GLY A 4 -2.18 17.81 17.52
N ILE A 5 -2.03 18.28 18.73
CA ILE A 5 -2.48 19.61 19.18
C ILE A 5 -1.27 20.38 19.70
N ALA A 6 -1.16 21.65 19.29
CA ALA A 6 -0.17 22.58 19.85
C ALA A 6 -0.83 23.90 20.16
N TYR A 7 -0.28 24.63 21.14
CA TYR A 7 -0.74 25.95 21.57
C TYR A 7 0.43 26.77 22.11
N GLY A 8 0.25 28.08 22.25
CA GLY A 8 1.17 28.97 22.96
C GLY A 8 2.52 29.20 22.26
N GLY A 9 2.61 28.93 20.96
CA GLY A 9 3.82 29.23 20.20
C GLY A 9 3.95 30.72 19.87
N PRO A 10 5.19 31.21 19.72
CA PRO A 10 5.46 32.62 19.39
C PRO A 10 4.95 33.02 18.01
N THR A 11 4.80 32.06 17.10
CA THR A 11 4.21 32.26 15.76
C THR A 11 3.22 31.15 15.41
N LEU A 12 2.30 31.43 14.46
CA LEU A 12 1.37 30.41 13.95
C LEU A 12 2.12 29.28 13.23
N ASP A 13 3.19 29.59 12.52
CA ASP A 13 4.04 28.62 11.82
C ASP A 13 4.67 27.62 12.80
N GLN A 14 5.29 28.11 13.88
CA GLN A 14 5.87 27.24 14.90
C GLN A 14 4.81 26.40 15.64
N THR A 15 3.64 26.97 15.88
CA THR A 15 2.52 26.23 16.48
C THR A 15 2.04 25.15 15.53
N GLY A 16 1.92 25.43 14.23
CA GLY A 16 1.55 24.47 13.20
C GLY A 16 2.54 23.33 13.08
N THR A 17 3.84 23.65 13.00
CA THR A 17 4.93 22.65 12.97
C THR A 17 4.93 21.75 14.20
N THR A 18 4.70 22.32 15.39
CA THR A 18 4.61 21.55 16.64
C THR A 18 3.36 20.64 16.62
N ALA A 19 2.22 21.10 16.11
CA ALA A 19 1.02 20.26 15.99
C ALA A 19 1.25 19.10 15.03
N GLN A 20 1.92 19.33 13.90
CA GLN A 20 2.28 18.28 12.96
C GLN A 20 3.22 17.25 13.61
N THR A 21 4.25 17.68 14.31
CA THR A 21 5.17 16.80 15.06
C THR A 21 4.44 15.97 16.10
N ASN A 22 3.46 16.57 16.80
CA ASN A 22 2.64 15.86 17.77
C ASN A 22 1.74 14.80 17.12
N LEU A 23 1.20 15.09 15.93
CA LEU A 23 0.44 14.10 15.14
C LEU A 23 1.34 12.94 14.71
N ASP A 24 2.52 13.24 14.18
CA ASP A 24 3.50 12.22 13.79
C ASP A 24 3.90 11.36 15.01
N THR A 25 4.10 11.98 16.17
CA THR A 25 4.34 11.27 17.44
C THR A 25 3.19 10.34 17.81
N ALA A 26 1.93 10.80 17.67
CA ALA A 26 0.75 9.98 17.92
C ALA A 26 0.70 8.76 16.99
N LEU A 27 1.03 8.94 15.72
CA LEU A 27 1.04 7.89 14.71
C LEU A 27 2.17 6.87 14.94
N VAL A 28 3.40 7.32 15.21
CA VAL A 28 4.55 6.45 15.54
C VAL A 28 4.26 5.58 16.76
N ARG A 29 3.54 6.10 17.75
CA ARG A 29 3.15 5.36 18.96
C ARG A 29 1.96 4.41 18.75
N GLY A 30 1.55 4.15 17.51
CA GLY A 30 0.47 3.23 17.16
C GLY A 30 -0.89 3.91 16.96
N GLY A 31 -0.98 5.23 17.04
CA GLY A 31 -2.20 6.00 16.82
C GLY A 31 -3.26 5.82 17.91
N ASP A 32 -4.52 6.18 17.61
CA ASP A 32 -5.66 6.21 18.54
C ASP A 32 -5.38 6.99 19.83
N GLN A 33 -4.62 8.06 19.70
CA GLN A 33 -4.24 8.93 20.81
C GLN A 33 -4.16 10.38 20.35
N VAL A 34 -4.30 11.25 21.31
CA VAL A 34 -4.08 12.68 21.15
C VAL A 34 -2.77 13.05 21.83
N VAL A 35 -1.88 13.73 21.14
CA VAL A 35 -0.66 14.31 21.69
C VAL A 35 -0.82 15.81 21.72
N VAL A 36 -0.69 16.40 22.91
CA VAL A 36 -0.82 17.84 23.14
C VAL A 36 0.49 18.39 23.69
N LYS A 37 1.00 19.43 23.08
CA LYS A 37 2.24 20.09 23.56
C LYS A 37 2.12 21.61 23.41
N GLU A 38 2.60 22.36 24.39
CA GLU A 38 2.87 23.79 24.22
C GLU A 38 4.06 23.97 23.24
N ALA A 39 3.95 24.89 22.30
CA ALA A 39 5.01 25.12 21.29
C ALA A 39 6.17 25.93 21.88
N LYS A 40 6.80 25.36 22.91
CA LYS A 40 8.02 25.84 23.59
C LYS A 40 9.02 24.70 23.73
N ASP A 41 10.32 24.98 23.65
CA ASP A 41 11.37 23.97 23.61
C ASP A 41 11.36 23.02 24.82
N GLU A 42 11.12 23.52 26.02
CA GLU A 42 11.15 22.70 27.25
C GLU A 42 9.80 22.04 27.60
N ALA A 43 8.74 22.30 26.85
CA ALA A 43 7.45 21.74 27.14
C ALA A 43 7.40 20.22 26.90
N LYS A 44 6.88 19.49 27.87
CA LYS A 44 6.67 18.03 27.75
C LYS A 44 5.33 17.75 27.05
N PRO A 45 5.28 16.80 26.11
CA PRO A 45 4.03 16.41 25.49
C PRO A 45 3.13 15.64 26.49
N LEU A 46 1.85 15.93 26.44
CA LEU A 46 0.81 15.18 27.14
C LEU A 46 0.18 14.18 26.17
N PHE A 47 -0.07 12.97 26.64
CA PHE A 47 -0.66 11.90 25.85
C PHE A 47 -2.03 11.53 26.41
N PHE A 48 -3.05 11.48 25.54
CA PHE A 48 -4.42 11.10 25.89
C PHE A 48 -4.86 9.96 24.97
N GLY A 49 -5.41 8.88 25.53
CA GLY A 49 -5.75 7.67 24.79
C GLY A 49 -4.51 6.84 24.47
N GLY A 50 -4.60 5.98 23.47
CA GLY A 50 -3.55 5.01 23.17
C GLY A 50 -3.56 3.89 24.20
N LYS A 51 -4.23 2.78 23.90
CA LYS A 51 -3.94 1.53 24.57
C LYS A 51 -2.48 1.23 24.26
N THR A 52 -1.71 0.86 25.28
CA THR A 52 -0.34 0.35 25.15
C THR A 52 -0.23 -0.45 23.86
N ALA A 53 0.70 -0.06 22.99
CA ALA A 53 0.89 -0.75 21.72
C ALA A 53 1.02 -2.24 22.04
N VAL A 54 -0.04 -3.00 21.80
CA VAL A 54 0.13 -4.38 21.44
C VAL A 54 0.78 -4.26 20.06
N THR A 55 2.10 -4.15 20.04
CA THR A 55 2.91 -4.51 18.90
C THR A 55 2.58 -5.99 18.71
N THR A 56 1.53 -6.26 17.98
CA THR A 56 1.30 -7.58 17.43
C THR A 56 2.54 -7.78 16.58
N LYS A 57 3.50 -8.56 17.11
CA LYS A 57 4.68 -8.95 16.35
C LYS A 57 4.13 -9.54 15.08
N ARG A 58 4.29 -8.84 13.97
CA ARG A 58 3.89 -9.28 12.66
C ARG A 58 4.52 -10.64 12.46
N SER A 59 3.69 -11.67 12.45
CA SER A 59 4.15 -13.05 12.48
C SER A 59 4.51 -13.46 11.07
N GLN A 60 5.75 -13.90 10.85
CA GLN A 60 6.18 -14.54 9.59
C GLN A 60 5.23 -15.70 9.19
N VAL A 61 4.65 -16.38 10.18
CA VAL A 61 3.64 -17.41 9.95
C VAL A 61 2.40 -16.84 9.25
N ARG A 62 1.95 -15.64 9.63
CA ARG A 62 0.80 -14.98 9.01
C ARG A 62 1.12 -14.56 7.57
N SER A 63 2.27 -13.93 7.33
CA SER A 63 2.69 -13.53 5.99
C SER A 63 2.82 -14.74 5.06
N ARG A 64 3.39 -15.85 5.56
CA ARG A 64 3.45 -17.11 4.82
C ARG A 64 2.06 -17.67 4.50
N ALA A 65 1.15 -17.70 5.47
CA ALA A 65 -0.21 -18.18 5.26
C ALA A 65 -0.95 -17.30 4.23
N MET A 66 -0.79 -15.97 4.29
CA MET A 66 -1.38 -15.05 3.32
C MET A 66 -0.79 -15.25 1.93
N SER A 67 0.52 -15.44 1.82
CA SER A 67 1.19 -15.71 0.53
C SER A 67 0.65 -17.01 -0.11
N MET A 68 0.48 -18.07 0.66
CA MET A 68 -0.09 -19.32 0.16
C MET A 68 -1.56 -19.18 -0.24
N ALA A 69 -2.36 -18.46 0.54
CA ALA A 69 -3.77 -18.19 0.21
C ALA A 69 -3.90 -17.38 -1.08
N ILE A 70 -3.12 -16.29 -1.22
CA ILE A 70 -3.11 -15.47 -2.45
C ILE A 70 -2.66 -16.28 -3.65
N LYS A 71 -1.64 -17.15 -3.50
CA LYS A 71 -1.19 -18.07 -4.54
C LYS A 71 -2.32 -18.93 -5.07
N GLY A 72 -3.11 -19.55 -4.17
CA GLY A 72 -4.26 -20.35 -4.55
C GLY A 72 -5.32 -19.54 -5.31
N ILE A 73 -5.69 -18.36 -4.78
CA ILE A 73 -6.68 -17.47 -5.42
C ILE A 73 -6.22 -17.03 -6.82
N ILE A 74 -4.94 -16.63 -6.97
CA ILE A 74 -4.37 -16.25 -8.27
C ILE A 74 -4.42 -17.43 -9.23
N ALA A 75 -4.01 -18.63 -8.80
CA ALA A 75 -3.99 -19.81 -9.65
C ALA A 75 -5.39 -20.24 -10.17
N GLU A 76 -6.44 -19.98 -9.40
CA GLU A 76 -7.83 -20.27 -9.76
C GLU A 76 -8.51 -19.15 -10.57
N SER A 77 -7.84 -18.03 -10.79
CA SER A 77 -8.38 -16.89 -11.53
C SER A 77 -7.97 -16.94 -13.00
N ALA A 78 -8.81 -16.41 -13.91
CA ALA A 78 -8.49 -16.36 -15.34
C ALA A 78 -7.36 -15.38 -15.65
N ASP A 79 -7.45 -14.21 -15.07
CA ASP A 79 -6.47 -13.11 -15.12
C ASP A 79 -6.65 -12.20 -13.91
N ILE A 80 -5.67 -11.34 -13.68
CA ILE A 80 -5.56 -10.52 -12.47
C ILE A 80 -5.61 -9.05 -12.89
N TYR A 81 -6.47 -8.29 -12.27
CA TYR A 81 -6.52 -6.83 -12.38
C TYR A 81 -6.06 -6.23 -11.07
N ILE A 82 -5.14 -5.28 -11.13
CA ILE A 82 -4.55 -4.67 -9.96
C ILE A 82 -4.89 -3.18 -10.01
N MET A 83 -5.48 -2.68 -8.96
CA MET A 83 -5.94 -1.31 -8.91
C MET A 83 -5.49 -0.67 -7.59
N GLY A 84 -4.79 0.46 -7.69
CA GLY A 84 -4.48 1.34 -6.57
C GLY A 84 -5.65 2.27 -6.23
N HIS A 85 -5.41 3.18 -5.29
CA HIS A 85 -6.35 4.25 -5.01
C HIS A 85 -6.34 5.32 -6.11
N ARG A 86 -7.37 6.16 -6.13
CA ARG A 86 -7.45 7.35 -6.99
C ARG A 86 -6.25 8.26 -6.73
N TYR A 87 -5.63 8.80 -7.78
CA TYR A 87 -4.34 9.51 -7.74
C TYR A 87 -3.24 8.66 -7.09
N PRO A 88 -2.93 7.47 -7.69
CA PRO A 88 -2.00 6.54 -7.10
C PRO A 88 -0.62 7.18 -6.90
N ASP A 89 -0.01 6.86 -5.78
CA ASP A 89 1.36 7.25 -5.46
C ASP A 89 2.36 6.12 -5.75
N MET A 90 3.58 6.29 -5.29
CA MET A 90 4.64 5.30 -5.53
C MET A 90 4.43 3.99 -4.77
N ASP A 91 3.72 3.99 -3.64
CA ASP A 91 3.42 2.75 -2.93
C ASP A 91 2.30 1.95 -3.62
N ALA A 92 1.23 2.63 -4.03
CA ALA A 92 0.18 2.02 -4.84
C ALA A 92 0.74 1.43 -6.14
N LEU A 93 1.64 2.14 -6.84
CA LEU A 93 2.24 1.68 -8.09
C LEU A 93 3.25 0.54 -7.86
N GLY A 94 4.15 0.67 -6.89
CA GLY A 94 5.17 -0.32 -6.54
C GLY A 94 4.53 -1.64 -6.11
N SER A 95 3.55 -1.57 -5.22
CA SER A 95 2.80 -2.76 -4.78
C SER A 95 2.03 -3.41 -5.95
N ALA A 96 1.51 -2.61 -6.90
CA ALA A 96 0.88 -3.16 -8.10
C ALA A 96 1.85 -3.95 -8.99
N PHE A 97 3.07 -3.46 -9.21
CA PHE A 97 4.11 -4.22 -9.93
C PHE A 97 4.48 -5.52 -9.20
N GLY A 98 4.60 -5.48 -7.88
CA GLY A 98 4.88 -6.67 -7.08
C GLY A 98 3.77 -7.72 -7.20
N VAL A 99 2.50 -7.33 -7.15
CA VAL A 99 1.36 -8.24 -7.35
C VAL A 99 1.34 -8.79 -8.79
N ALA A 100 1.67 -7.97 -9.80
CA ALA A 100 1.79 -8.42 -11.18
C ALA A 100 2.89 -9.49 -11.33
N ARG A 101 3.99 -9.36 -10.58
CA ARG A 101 5.03 -10.38 -10.51
C ARG A 101 4.54 -11.67 -9.81
N LEU A 102 3.78 -11.58 -8.72
CA LEU A 102 3.15 -12.75 -8.08
C LEU A 102 2.22 -13.49 -9.05
N ALA A 103 1.45 -12.76 -9.86
CA ALA A 103 0.62 -13.37 -10.89
C ALA A 103 1.47 -14.13 -11.93
N SER A 104 2.59 -13.54 -12.35
CA SER A 104 3.53 -14.16 -13.28
C SER A 104 4.15 -15.45 -12.71
N PHE A 105 4.50 -15.49 -11.42
CA PHE A 105 4.98 -16.70 -10.74
C PHE A 105 3.98 -17.86 -10.79
N ASN A 106 2.71 -17.52 -10.93
CA ASN A 106 1.61 -18.48 -11.01
C ASN A 106 1.08 -18.67 -12.46
N ASN A 107 1.86 -18.26 -13.46
CA ASN A 107 1.51 -18.34 -14.89
C ASN A 107 0.16 -17.66 -15.22
N ARG A 108 -0.13 -16.54 -14.57
CA ARG A 108 -1.33 -15.73 -14.82
C ARG A 108 -0.98 -14.37 -15.41
N LYS A 109 -1.79 -13.91 -16.34
CA LYS A 109 -1.70 -12.54 -16.85
C LYS A 109 -2.19 -11.57 -15.78
N ALA A 110 -1.48 -10.47 -15.64
CA ALA A 110 -1.88 -9.38 -14.76
C ALA A 110 -1.88 -8.05 -15.49
N TRP A 111 -2.84 -7.21 -15.14
CA TRP A 111 -3.06 -5.89 -15.69
C TRP A 111 -3.06 -4.88 -14.55
N ILE A 112 -2.23 -3.85 -14.65
CA ILE A 112 -2.21 -2.71 -13.73
C ILE A 112 -3.15 -1.65 -14.31
N VAL A 113 -4.19 -1.31 -13.57
CA VAL A 113 -5.21 -0.35 -14.01
C VAL A 113 -4.80 1.04 -13.57
N LEU A 114 -4.60 1.94 -14.52
CA LEU A 114 -4.30 3.36 -14.28
C LEU A 114 -5.20 4.24 -15.16
N ASP A 115 -5.61 5.39 -14.64
CA ASP A 115 -6.27 6.43 -15.41
C ASP A 115 -5.25 7.56 -15.67
N GLU A 116 -4.87 7.76 -16.92
CA GLU A 116 -3.88 8.78 -17.33
C GLU A 116 -4.28 10.20 -16.94
N ASN A 117 -5.56 10.47 -16.70
CA ASN A 117 -6.07 11.76 -16.26
C ASN A 117 -5.92 11.99 -14.75
N GLU A 118 -5.65 10.93 -13.98
CA GLU A 118 -5.59 10.93 -12.52
C GLU A 118 -4.21 10.47 -12.01
N ILE A 119 -3.12 10.88 -12.66
CA ILE A 119 -1.75 10.53 -12.27
C ILE A 119 -1.04 11.74 -11.66
N ILE A 120 -0.34 11.49 -10.56
CA ILE A 120 0.56 12.47 -9.95
C ILE A 120 1.90 12.56 -10.72
N PRO A 121 2.66 13.68 -10.60
CA PRO A 121 3.91 13.88 -11.37
C PRO A 121 4.95 12.77 -11.20
N ASP A 122 5.05 12.16 -10.01
CA ASP A 122 6.03 11.11 -9.74
C ASP A 122 5.68 9.83 -10.51
N VAL A 123 4.43 9.42 -10.50
CA VAL A 123 3.92 8.30 -11.30
C VAL A 123 4.09 8.57 -12.79
N LYS A 124 3.85 9.80 -13.26
CA LYS A 124 4.06 10.18 -14.65
C LYS A 124 5.51 9.96 -15.10
N ARG A 125 6.49 10.32 -14.25
CA ARG A 125 7.92 10.06 -14.53
C ARG A 125 8.22 8.57 -14.66
N VAL A 126 7.61 7.73 -13.82
CA VAL A 126 7.74 6.27 -13.92
C VAL A 126 7.14 5.76 -15.23
N LEU A 127 5.97 6.26 -15.65
CA LEU A 127 5.36 5.85 -16.91
C LEU A 127 6.20 6.25 -18.14
N GLU A 128 6.95 7.35 -18.07
CA GLU A 128 7.94 7.67 -19.12
C GLU A 128 9.13 6.70 -19.11
N ALA A 129 9.63 6.33 -17.93
CA ALA A 129 10.75 5.40 -17.80
C ALA A 129 10.36 3.96 -18.21
N ILE A 130 9.13 3.54 -17.98
CA ILE A 130 8.64 2.19 -18.29
C ILE A 130 8.62 1.90 -19.80
N LYS A 131 8.62 2.93 -20.66
CA LYS A 131 8.69 2.77 -22.12
C LYS A 131 9.96 2.04 -22.58
N GLU A 132 10.98 2.01 -21.74
CA GLU A 132 12.19 1.21 -21.99
C GLU A 132 11.97 -0.30 -21.69
N TYR A 133 10.81 -0.67 -21.11
CA TYR A 133 10.45 -2.04 -20.71
C TYR A 133 9.09 -2.43 -21.31
N PRO A 134 9.03 -2.77 -22.61
CA PRO A 134 7.76 -3.01 -23.32
C PRO A 134 6.88 -4.06 -22.64
N GLU A 135 7.48 -5.10 -22.07
CA GLU A 135 6.75 -6.18 -21.38
C GLU A 135 6.08 -5.73 -20.08
N LEU A 136 6.53 -4.62 -19.48
CA LEU A 136 5.89 -4.01 -18.32
C LEU A 136 4.88 -2.94 -18.74
N GLU A 137 5.21 -2.15 -19.76
CA GLU A 137 4.32 -1.13 -20.32
C GLU A 137 3.00 -1.75 -20.80
N GLU A 138 3.07 -2.88 -21.52
CA GLU A 138 1.90 -3.61 -22.01
C GLU A 138 0.94 -4.09 -20.90
N ARG A 139 1.41 -4.15 -19.64
CA ARG A 139 0.58 -4.53 -18.49
C ARG A 139 -0.25 -3.38 -17.94
N ILE A 140 0.06 -2.15 -18.32
CA ILE A 140 -0.67 -0.96 -17.86
C ILE A 140 -1.82 -0.71 -18.83
N ILE A 141 -3.03 -0.67 -18.29
CA ILE A 141 -4.25 -0.48 -19.09
C ILE A 141 -5.19 0.51 -18.42
N SER A 142 -6.01 1.17 -19.25
CA SER A 142 -7.06 2.06 -18.73
C SER A 142 -8.22 1.28 -18.11
N PRO A 143 -9.04 1.91 -17.24
CA PRO A 143 -10.27 1.30 -16.71
C PRO A 143 -11.22 0.84 -17.81
N LYS A 144 -11.35 1.60 -18.90
CA LYS A 144 -12.19 1.25 -20.06
C LYS A 144 -11.70 -0.03 -20.76
N GLU A 145 -10.39 -0.18 -20.86
CA GLU A 145 -9.81 -1.37 -21.46
C GLU A 145 -9.92 -2.58 -20.52
N ALA A 146 -9.74 -2.39 -19.23
CA ALA A 146 -9.95 -3.40 -18.22
C ALA A 146 -11.41 -3.95 -18.27
N MET A 147 -12.40 -3.06 -18.38
CA MET A 147 -13.81 -3.46 -18.52
C MET A 147 -14.08 -4.33 -19.77
N LYS A 148 -13.38 -4.07 -20.87
CA LYS A 148 -13.53 -4.86 -22.10
C LYS A 148 -12.87 -6.23 -22.02
N ARG A 149 -11.74 -6.33 -21.30
CA ARG A 149 -10.93 -7.56 -21.21
C ARG A 149 -11.38 -8.50 -20.11
N LYS A 150 -12.03 -7.95 -19.05
CA LYS A 150 -12.44 -8.70 -17.86
C LYS A 150 -13.31 -9.91 -18.23
N LYS A 151 -12.99 -11.06 -17.65
CA LYS A 151 -13.74 -12.30 -17.71
C LYS A 151 -14.53 -12.53 -16.42
N GLU A 152 -15.45 -13.47 -16.42
CA GLU A 152 -16.27 -13.81 -15.25
C GLU A 152 -15.39 -14.22 -14.04
N SER A 153 -14.37 -15.05 -14.26
CA SER A 153 -13.46 -15.54 -13.20
C SER A 153 -12.22 -14.66 -12.99
N SER A 154 -12.20 -13.43 -13.50
CA SER A 154 -11.12 -12.48 -13.23
C SER A 154 -11.10 -12.05 -11.77
N LEU A 155 -9.90 -11.80 -11.24
CA LEU A 155 -9.64 -11.33 -9.89
C LEU A 155 -9.27 -9.84 -9.90
N LEU A 156 -9.86 -9.06 -9.00
CA LEU A 156 -9.38 -7.72 -8.64
C LEU A 156 -8.52 -7.80 -7.39
N VAL A 157 -7.32 -7.25 -7.46
CA VAL A 157 -6.46 -7.00 -6.29
C VAL A 157 -6.40 -5.50 -6.05
N MET A 158 -6.96 -5.08 -4.93
CA MET A 158 -6.86 -3.70 -4.43
C MET A 158 -5.57 -3.57 -3.63
N VAL A 159 -4.72 -2.64 -4.00
CA VAL A 159 -3.43 -2.40 -3.34
C VAL A 159 -3.34 -1.00 -2.79
N ASP A 160 -2.85 -0.88 -1.56
CA ASP A 160 -2.65 0.38 -0.85
C ASP A 160 -3.94 1.15 -0.51
N TYR A 161 -5.06 0.50 -0.59
CA TYR A 161 -6.35 1.00 -0.13
C TYR A 161 -7.35 -0.14 0.05
N HIS A 162 -8.41 0.13 0.83
CA HIS A 162 -9.50 -0.84 1.06
C HIS A 162 -10.90 -0.24 0.93
N LYS A 163 -11.02 1.07 0.70
CA LYS A 163 -12.31 1.76 0.56
C LYS A 163 -12.72 1.80 -0.91
N PRO A 164 -13.83 1.14 -1.33
CA PRO A 164 -14.29 1.15 -2.71
C PRO A 164 -14.45 2.54 -3.32
N SER A 165 -14.87 3.54 -2.54
CA SER A 165 -15.01 4.94 -3.01
C SER A 165 -13.70 5.61 -3.41
N LEU A 166 -12.55 5.07 -2.98
CA LEU A 166 -11.22 5.55 -3.35
C LEU A 166 -10.65 4.85 -4.60
N SER A 167 -11.36 3.90 -5.19
CA SER A 167 -10.91 3.20 -6.39
C SER A 167 -10.70 4.16 -7.56
N ILE A 168 -9.68 3.89 -8.38
CA ILE A 168 -9.46 4.61 -9.66
C ILE A 168 -10.74 4.58 -10.51
N SER A 169 -11.46 3.47 -10.51
CA SER A 169 -12.75 3.34 -11.17
C SER A 169 -13.71 2.51 -10.33
N GLN A 170 -14.69 3.18 -9.74
CA GLN A 170 -15.73 2.51 -8.98
C GLN A 170 -16.59 1.61 -9.90
N GLU A 171 -16.88 2.05 -11.11
CA GLU A 171 -17.63 1.25 -12.11
C GLU A 171 -16.89 -0.07 -12.41
N LEU A 172 -15.57 -0.01 -12.57
CA LEU A 172 -14.78 -1.22 -12.79
C LEU A 172 -14.77 -2.11 -11.54
N TYR A 173 -14.60 -1.53 -10.35
CA TYR A 173 -14.65 -2.27 -9.08
C TYR A 173 -15.96 -3.05 -8.93
N GLU A 174 -17.09 -2.44 -9.19
CA GLU A 174 -18.43 -3.05 -9.07
C GLU A 174 -18.66 -4.23 -10.02
N ARG A 175 -17.80 -4.39 -11.03
CA ARG A 175 -17.86 -5.52 -11.97
C ARG A 175 -17.15 -6.78 -11.47
N PHE A 176 -16.45 -6.72 -10.34
CA PHE A 176 -15.71 -7.86 -9.82
C PHE A 176 -16.42 -8.54 -8.66
N ASP A 177 -16.68 -9.84 -8.79
CA ASP A 177 -17.17 -10.69 -7.71
C ASP A 177 -16.03 -11.22 -6.83
N LYS A 178 -14.82 -11.27 -7.38
CA LYS A 178 -13.60 -11.76 -6.71
C LYS A 178 -12.70 -10.59 -6.40
N VAL A 179 -12.56 -10.25 -5.12
CA VAL A 179 -11.74 -9.15 -4.65
C VAL A 179 -10.77 -9.63 -3.58
N VAL A 180 -9.51 -9.24 -3.71
CA VAL A 180 -8.45 -9.37 -2.69
C VAL A 180 -7.97 -7.98 -2.33
N ILE A 181 -7.65 -7.76 -1.05
CA ILE A 181 -7.17 -6.48 -0.54
C ILE A 181 -5.79 -6.70 0.08
N ILE A 182 -4.83 -5.85 -0.28
CA ILE A 182 -3.51 -5.76 0.34
C ILE A 182 -3.29 -4.30 0.71
N ASP A 183 -3.31 -3.97 2.00
CA ASP A 183 -3.29 -2.59 2.46
C ASP A 183 -2.63 -2.47 3.84
N HIS A 184 -1.98 -1.34 4.08
CA HIS A 184 -1.36 -1.03 5.37
C HIS A 184 -2.10 0.09 6.14
N HIS A 185 -3.14 0.64 5.57
CA HIS A 185 -3.97 1.63 6.24
C HIS A 185 -4.86 1.01 7.31
N ARG A 186 -5.23 1.81 8.31
CA ARG A 186 -6.22 1.38 9.31
C ARG A 186 -7.56 1.13 8.66
N ARG A 187 -8.14 -0.01 8.98
CA ARG A 187 -9.47 -0.37 8.50
C ARG A 187 -10.49 0.69 8.93
N GLY A 188 -11.16 1.28 7.94
CA GLY A 188 -12.28 2.21 8.12
C GLY A 188 -13.63 1.48 8.11
N ASP A 189 -14.70 2.28 8.19
CA ASP A 189 -16.07 1.77 8.16
C ASP A 189 -16.48 1.29 6.75
N GLU A 190 -15.95 1.93 5.71
CA GLU A 190 -16.17 1.52 4.33
C GLU A 190 -15.22 0.39 3.94
N PHE A 191 -15.79 -0.71 3.45
CA PHE A 191 -15.04 -1.92 3.13
C PHE A 191 -15.79 -2.78 2.11
N PRO A 192 -15.11 -3.53 1.22
CA PRO A 192 -15.76 -4.48 0.34
C PRO A 192 -16.60 -5.50 1.12
N ALA A 193 -17.83 -5.76 0.66
CA ALA A 193 -18.80 -6.56 1.42
C ALA A 193 -18.34 -8.01 1.65
N LYS A 194 -17.68 -8.63 0.66
CA LYS A 194 -17.25 -10.04 0.71
C LYS A 194 -15.94 -10.25 -0.03
N PRO A 195 -14.81 -9.69 0.44
CA PRO A 195 -13.54 -9.97 -0.19
C PRO A 195 -13.14 -11.44 0.02
N LEU A 196 -12.52 -12.06 -0.98
CA LEU A 196 -11.98 -13.42 -0.85
C LEU A 196 -10.84 -13.48 0.17
N LEU A 197 -10.04 -12.42 0.22
CA LEU A 197 -8.95 -12.28 1.16
C LEU A 197 -8.71 -10.81 1.48
N SER A 198 -8.38 -10.53 2.75
CA SER A 198 -7.98 -9.20 3.19
C SER A 198 -6.69 -9.32 3.99
N TYR A 199 -5.59 -8.88 3.39
CA TYR A 199 -4.31 -8.73 4.05
C TYR A 199 -4.10 -7.27 4.41
N ILE A 200 -4.59 -6.88 5.58
CA ILE A 200 -4.46 -5.53 6.11
C ILE A 200 -3.58 -5.58 7.35
N GLU A 201 -2.51 -4.78 7.33
CA GLU A 201 -1.51 -4.77 8.40
C GLU A 201 -1.00 -3.35 8.66
N SER A 202 -1.66 -2.65 9.56
CA SER A 202 -1.33 -1.25 9.87
C SER A 202 0.02 -1.04 10.58
N SER A 203 0.70 -2.12 10.93
CA SER A 203 2.07 -2.09 11.45
C SER A 203 3.13 -2.14 10.35
N ALA A 204 2.74 -2.41 9.11
CA ALA A 204 3.63 -2.33 7.96
C ALA A 204 3.91 -0.87 7.59
N SER A 205 5.08 -0.62 7.04
CA SER A 205 5.45 0.72 6.58
C SER A 205 4.66 1.14 5.35
N SER A 206 4.34 0.18 4.47
CA SER A 206 3.77 0.39 3.15
C SER A 206 3.09 -0.88 2.62
N ALA A 207 2.25 -0.76 1.59
CA ALA A 207 1.70 -1.90 0.88
C ALA A 207 2.80 -2.65 0.10
N SER A 208 3.81 -1.95 -0.41
CA SER A 208 4.99 -2.53 -1.05
C SER A 208 5.77 -3.43 -0.10
N GLU A 209 5.91 -3.07 1.19
CA GLU A 209 6.49 -3.95 2.21
C GLU A 209 5.69 -5.25 2.35
N LEU A 210 4.35 -5.16 2.40
CA LEU A 210 3.47 -6.33 2.48
C LEU A 210 3.61 -7.24 1.27
N VAL A 211 3.63 -6.66 0.07
CA VAL A 211 3.76 -7.42 -1.17
C VAL A 211 5.13 -8.07 -1.28
N THR A 212 6.21 -7.39 -0.85
CA THR A 212 7.57 -7.98 -0.79
C THR A 212 7.59 -9.23 0.08
N GLU A 213 6.94 -9.20 1.25
CA GLU A 213 6.82 -10.38 2.10
C GLU A 213 6.08 -11.55 1.43
N LEU A 214 5.02 -11.25 0.68
CA LEU A 214 4.31 -12.31 -0.07
C LEU A 214 5.20 -12.93 -1.14
N ILE A 215 6.02 -12.12 -1.81
CA ILE A 215 6.97 -12.54 -2.84
C ILE A 215 8.05 -13.45 -2.25
N GLU A 216 8.59 -13.14 -1.08
CA GLU A 216 9.60 -13.96 -0.40
C GLU A 216 9.21 -15.45 -0.32
N TYR A 217 7.94 -15.74 0.01
CA TYR A 217 7.46 -17.12 0.15
C TYR A 217 7.13 -17.83 -1.16
N GLN A 218 7.15 -17.12 -2.28
CA GLN A 218 6.90 -17.67 -3.62
C GLN A 218 8.12 -17.59 -4.53
N SER A 219 9.15 -16.85 -4.12
CA SER A 219 10.40 -16.72 -4.87
C SER A 219 11.22 -18.01 -4.82
N ASN A 220 11.88 -18.32 -5.93
CA ASN A 220 12.84 -19.42 -6.08
C ASN A 220 13.83 -19.07 -7.19
N SER A 221 14.67 -20.01 -7.61
CA SER A 221 15.68 -19.80 -8.67
C SER A 221 15.06 -19.37 -10.02
N ALA A 222 13.83 -19.81 -10.32
CA ALA A 222 13.11 -19.46 -11.54
C ALA A 222 12.19 -18.22 -11.38
N ASN A 223 11.71 -17.97 -10.17
CA ASN A 223 10.77 -16.91 -9.85
C ASN A 223 11.46 -15.78 -9.07
N LYS A 224 11.93 -14.75 -9.78
CA LYS A 224 12.62 -13.60 -9.17
C LYS A 224 11.96 -12.28 -9.58
N LEU A 225 12.10 -11.29 -8.72
CA LEU A 225 11.82 -9.90 -9.09
C LEU A 225 12.81 -9.44 -10.15
N GLN A 226 12.33 -8.64 -11.10
CA GLN A 226 13.19 -7.90 -12.01
C GLN A 226 13.62 -6.59 -11.35
N ALA A 227 14.76 -6.04 -11.79
CA ALA A 227 15.35 -4.85 -11.20
C ALA A 227 14.38 -3.64 -11.19
N PHE A 228 13.64 -3.43 -12.29
CA PHE A 228 12.67 -2.34 -12.36
C PHE A 228 11.55 -2.51 -11.33
N GLU A 229 10.95 -3.70 -11.21
CA GLU A 229 9.87 -3.96 -10.25
C GLU A 229 10.35 -3.80 -8.80
N ALA A 230 11.55 -4.32 -8.48
CA ALA A 230 12.18 -4.14 -7.18
C ALA A 230 12.42 -2.65 -6.86
N THR A 231 12.87 -1.87 -7.86
CA THR A 231 13.06 -0.43 -7.71
C THR A 231 11.74 0.29 -7.42
N MET A 232 10.65 -0.08 -8.10
CA MET A 232 9.34 0.52 -7.86
C MET A 232 8.80 0.18 -6.47
N MET A 233 8.94 -1.05 -6.02
CA MET A 233 8.54 -1.46 -4.68
C MET A 233 9.36 -0.76 -3.59
N LEU A 234 10.68 -0.64 -3.80
CA LEU A 234 11.55 0.11 -2.89
C LEU A 234 11.17 1.59 -2.85
N ALA A 235 10.84 2.20 -4.00
CA ALA A 235 10.38 3.58 -4.06
C ALA A 235 9.09 3.79 -3.25
N GLY A 236 8.13 2.86 -3.30
CA GLY A 236 6.94 2.86 -2.44
C GLY A 236 7.31 2.88 -0.95
N ILE A 237 8.18 1.96 -0.52
CA ILE A 237 8.67 1.93 0.87
C ILE A 237 9.34 3.25 1.27
N VAL A 238 10.19 3.81 0.41
CA VAL A 238 10.94 5.06 0.68
C VAL A 238 9.99 6.25 0.84
N VAL A 239 8.97 6.36 -0.02
CA VAL A 239 7.99 7.45 0.03
C VAL A 239 7.18 7.38 1.32
N ASP A 240 6.60 6.25 1.64
CA ASP A 240 5.74 6.06 2.82
C ASP A 240 6.48 6.17 4.14
N THR A 241 7.74 5.77 4.15
CA THR A 241 8.61 5.91 5.33
C THR A 241 9.27 7.28 5.43
N LYS A 242 9.05 8.18 4.48
CA LYS A 242 9.78 9.46 4.38
C LYS A 242 11.30 9.23 4.47
N SER A 243 11.80 8.37 3.57
CA SER A 243 13.21 7.94 3.56
C SER A 243 13.65 7.28 4.87
N PHE A 244 12.87 6.32 5.34
CA PHE A 244 13.09 5.53 6.56
C PHE A 244 13.06 6.34 7.87
N ASN A 245 12.51 7.56 7.87
CA ASN A 245 12.38 8.39 9.05
C ASN A 245 11.13 8.08 9.89
N THR A 246 10.09 7.52 9.30
CA THR A 246 8.83 7.22 9.98
C THR A 246 8.34 5.81 9.65
N ARG A 247 7.53 5.20 10.52
CA ARG A 247 6.92 3.88 10.31
C ARG A 247 7.91 2.76 9.97
N THR A 248 9.20 2.95 10.23
CA THR A 248 10.25 2.01 9.88
C THR A 248 10.50 1.03 11.02
N THR A 249 10.60 -0.24 10.69
CA THR A 249 10.91 -1.33 11.61
C THR A 249 12.12 -2.12 11.09
N ALA A 250 12.65 -3.04 11.89
CA ALA A 250 13.68 -3.97 11.41
C ALA A 250 13.20 -4.71 10.16
N ARG A 251 11.92 -5.09 10.11
CA ARG A 251 11.34 -5.77 8.95
C ARG A 251 11.31 -4.90 7.69
N THR A 252 11.09 -3.60 7.85
CA THR A 252 11.15 -2.65 6.72
C THR A 252 12.55 -2.65 6.08
N PHE A 253 13.60 -2.68 6.89
CA PHE A 253 14.97 -2.79 6.38
C PHE A 253 15.25 -4.15 5.73
N ASP A 254 14.76 -5.25 6.33
CA ASP A 254 14.92 -6.59 5.77
C ASP A 254 14.34 -6.68 4.34
N VAL A 255 13.13 -6.14 4.14
CA VAL A 255 12.46 -6.19 2.82
C VAL A 255 13.02 -5.18 1.83
N ALA A 256 13.69 -4.12 2.30
CA ALA A 256 14.31 -3.11 1.44
C ALA A 256 15.73 -3.52 0.98
N SER A 257 16.32 -4.57 1.54
CA SER A 257 17.66 -5.08 1.21
C SER A 257 17.63 -6.14 0.12
#